data_94549c9d485775bb5891869c1ae7e55c
#
_entry.id   94549c9d485775bb5891869c1ae7e55c
#
_cell.length_a   1.000
_cell.length_b   1.000
_cell.length_c   1.000
_cell.angle_alpha   90.00
_cell.angle_beta   90.00
_cell.angle_gamma   90.00
#
_symmetry.space_group_name_H-M   'P 1'
#
loop_
_entity.id
_entity.type
_entity.pdbx_description
1 polymer ?
#
loop_
_entity_poly.entity_id
_entity_poly.type
_entity_poly.pdbx_seq_one_letter_code
_entity_poly.pdbx_strand_id
1 'polypeptide(L)'
;MMLAVLQDFGLTRYIAGEREMNAERIRACFTVSLLFSLAVGVSIVAAAWPVTRFYGDARLLPLLLVIAGSYLLVPLAIVPTALVQRELDFKSMFIVTVGAAVTNAAVTLVLAALGYSAMALAWGTVGQQAARALLAMWRAGWPSPVPLTLKGARPVVGFGTGASVLAVSGALGTRSPELVIGRLLDFAAVGLYGRAMGLAGQLRHLLTGAVAGVFYPAFARLRDQGEDLAPPYVRVVACYSAVTWPAMAFLAASSLPLVLMLYGPTWAGVAPLLVWIALSEMIFTALPLHMELPLLLGKMRKLVWLNLADTAASVAMLLVFAFWGLEAAAASRVAYGLLWLGIYAGFMRSLIGFSWSAMLEVHAKSLAATFATIVPLLLAYAFWKTPKEMDFVTLAALAATGCFAWLATIFATHHPVRQEVIELLAAARAALPAQPRLRRG
;
A
#
# COMPACT_ATOMS: atom_id res chain seq x y z
N MET A 1 -9.59 12.51 6.99
CA MET A 1 -8.68 11.53 6.38
C MET A 1 -7.84 10.75 7.40
N MET A 2 -7.25 11.35 8.44
CA MET A 2 -6.56 10.59 9.52
C MET A 2 -7.46 9.56 10.22
N LEU A 3 -8.71 9.90 10.52
CA LEU A 3 -9.67 9.01 11.15
C LEU A 3 -10.05 7.79 10.28
N ALA A 4 -9.97 7.90 8.95
CA ALA A 4 -10.22 6.77 8.05
C ALA A 4 -9.16 5.66 8.19
N VAL A 5 -7.94 5.99 8.60
CA VAL A 5 -6.86 5.02 8.84
C VAL A 5 -7.16 4.16 10.08
N LEU A 6 -7.97 4.68 11.00
CA LEU A 6 -8.37 3.97 12.23
C LEU A 6 -9.59 3.06 12.03
N GLN A 7 -10.27 3.08 10.87
CA GLN A 7 -11.51 2.33 10.66
C GLN A 7 -11.39 0.84 10.95
N ASP A 8 -10.28 0.23 10.57
CA ASP A 8 -10.11 -1.23 10.67
C ASP A 8 -9.75 -1.71 12.09
N PHE A 9 -9.20 -0.86 12.96
CA PHE A 9 -8.67 -1.26 14.27
C PHE A 9 -7.78 -2.53 14.22
N GLY A 10 -7.16 -2.83 13.06
CA GLY A 10 -6.36 -4.03 12.85
C GLY A 10 -7.13 -5.35 12.82
N LEU A 11 -8.46 -5.31 12.85
CA LEU A 11 -9.32 -6.51 12.93
C LEU A 11 -9.18 -7.42 11.72
N THR A 12 -9.05 -6.86 10.52
CA THR A 12 -8.82 -7.63 9.30
C THR A 12 -7.57 -8.49 9.42
N ARG A 13 -6.47 -7.94 9.92
CA ARG A 13 -5.21 -8.67 10.13
C ARG A 13 -5.31 -9.65 11.30
N TYR A 14 -6.00 -9.29 12.38
CA TYR A 14 -6.22 -10.18 13.51
C TYR A 14 -7.01 -11.42 13.09
N ILE A 15 -8.15 -11.26 12.43
CA ILE A 15 -9.01 -12.36 11.97
C ILE A 15 -8.29 -13.25 10.95
N ALA A 16 -7.53 -12.63 10.01
CA ALA A 16 -6.76 -13.38 9.00
C ALA A 16 -5.59 -14.16 9.61
N GLY A 17 -4.99 -13.69 10.71
CA GLY A 17 -3.82 -14.29 11.35
C GLY A 17 -4.12 -15.22 12.51
N GLU A 18 -5.35 -15.27 13.05
CA GLU A 18 -5.72 -16.08 14.20
C GLU A 18 -5.88 -17.57 13.80
N ARG A 19 -5.33 -18.47 14.61
CA ARG A 19 -5.36 -19.92 14.32
C ARG A 19 -6.76 -20.50 14.29
N GLU A 20 -7.57 -20.15 15.30
CA GLU A 20 -8.93 -20.64 15.46
C GLU A 20 -9.92 -19.49 15.60
N MET A 21 -10.91 -19.43 14.73
CA MET A 21 -12.00 -18.46 14.78
C MET A 21 -13.31 -19.18 15.06
N ASN A 22 -13.66 -19.26 16.35
CA ASN A 22 -14.97 -19.75 16.76
C ASN A 22 -16.03 -18.62 16.83
N ALA A 23 -17.31 -18.99 16.97
CA ALA A 23 -18.40 -18.03 17.01
C ALA A 23 -18.29 -17.01 18.16
N GLU A 24 -17.66 -17.38 19.28
CA GLU A 24 -17.46 -16.49 20.42
C GLU A 24 -16.42 -15.42 20.08
N ARG A 25 -15.30 -15.79 19.45
CA ARG A 25 -14.27 -14.84 19.00
C ARG A 25 -14.78 -13.89 17.91
N ILE A 26 -15.59 -14.41 16.97
CA ILE A 26 -16.24 -13.57 15.95
C ILE A 26 -17.11 -12.50 16.60
N ARG A 27 -17.95 -12.90 17.59
CA ARG A 27 -18.78 -11.96 18.35
C ARG A 27 -17.97 -10.97 19.16
N ALA A 28 -16.85 -11.38 19.75
CA ALA A 28 -15.92 -10.48 20.42
C ALA A 28 -15.31 -9.47 19.44
N CYS A 29 -14.92 -9.88 18.23
CA CYS A 29 -14.47 -8.98 17.18
C CYS A 29 -15.55 -7.96 16.76
N PHE A 30 -16.80 -8.39 16.59
CA PHE A 30 -17.93 -7.48 16.34
C PHE A 30 -18.11 -6.46 17.47
N THR A 31 -18.08 -6.93 18.74
CA THR A 31 -18.26 -6.05 19.90
C THR A 31 -17.14 -5.02 20.00
N VAL A 32 -15.88 -5.44 19.85
CA VAL A 32 -14.72 -4.53 19.87
C VAL A 32 -14.79 -3.53 18.70
N SER A 33 -15.11 -4.01 17.50
CA SER A 33 -15.28 -3.15 16.33
C SER A 33 -16.39 -2.11 16.55
N LEU A 34 -17.52 -2.52 17.12
CA LEU A 34 -18.65 -1.63 17.41
C LEU A 34 -18.26 -0.54 18.42
N LEU A 35 -17.65 -0.93 19.54
CA LEU A 35 -17.20 0.02 20.56
C LEU A 35 -16.18 1.02 20.00
N PHE A 36 -15.25 0.54 19.22
CA PHE A 36 -14.24 1.40 18.59
C PHE A 36 -14.87 2.34 17.54
N SER A 37 -15.75 1.82 16.69
CA SER A 37 -16.46 2.62 15.68
C SER A 37 -17.35 3.68 16.32
N LEU A 38 -18.04 3.35 17.43
CA LEU A 38 -18.79 4.31 18.23
C LEU A 38 -17.87 5.40 18.81
N ALA A 39 -16.73 5.02 19.39
CA ALA A 39 -15.78 5.99 19.94
C ALA A 39 -15.27 6.96 18.86
N VAL A 40 -14.95 6.46 17.65
CA VAL A 40 -14.56 7.30 16.52
C VAL A 40 -15.71 8.18 16.05
N GLY A 41 -16.91 7.63 15.90
CA GLY A 41 -18.12 8.39 15.52
C GLY A 41 -18.41 9.52 16.50
N VAL A 42 -18.41 9.25 17.81
CA VAL A 42 -18.56 10.26 18.87
C VAL A 42 -17.48 11.32 18.81
N SER A 43 -16.22 10.92 18.57
CA SER A 43 -15.11 11.86 18.42
C SER A 43 -15.29 12.80 17.22
N ILE A 44 -15.83 12.29 16.09
CA ILE A 44 -16.17 13.11 14.92
C ILE A 44 -17.29 14.09 15.25
N VAL A 45 -18.36 13.63 15.93
CA VAL A 45 -19.48 14.48 16.35
C VAL A 45 -18.99 15.57 17.29
N ALA A 46 -18.17 15.24 18.29
CA ALA A 46 -17.59 16.21 19.24
C ALA A 46 -16.70 17.24 18.53
N ALA A 47 -15.93 16.81 17.54
CA ALA A 47 -15.07 17.68 16.74
C ALA A 47 -15.84 18.50 15.69
N ALA A 48 -17.04 18.10 15.31
CA ALA A 48 -17.77 18.71 14.19
C ALA A 48 -18.03 20.21 14.42
N TRP A 49 -18.47 20.59 15.61
CA TRP A 49 -18.73 22.01 15.92
C TRP A 49 -17.46 22.88 16.01
N PRO A 50 -16.37 22.49 16.72
CA PRO A 50 -15.10 23.22 16.67
C PRO A 50 -14.54 23.37 15.27
N VAL A 51 -14.57 22.30 14.46
CA VAL A 51 -14.09 22.30 13.08
C VAL A 51 -14.89 23.27 12.21
N THR A 52 -16.23 23.24 12.32
CA THR A 52 -17.13 24.15 11.60
C THR A 52 -16.83 25.61 11.92
N ARG A 53 -16.59 25.91 13.20
CA ARG A 53 -16.20 27.27 13.64
C ARG A 53 -14.83 27.69 13.13
N PHE A 54 -13.87 26.79 13.15
CA PHE A 54 -12.49 27.07 12.71
C PHE A 54 -12.42 27.40 11.21
N TYR A 55 -13.19 26.67 10.38
CA TYR A 55 -13.25 26.93 8.94
C TYR A 55 -14.27 27.97 8.52
N GLY A 56 -15.16 28.40 9.42
CA GLY A 56 -16.21 29.39 9.12
C GLY A 56 -17.29 28.93 8.14
N ASP A 57 -17.40 27.62 7.88
CA ASP A 57 -18.38 27.05 6.94
C ASP A 57 -19.37 26.13 7.65
N ALA A 58 -20.62 26.61 7.80
CA ALA A 58 -21.70 25.86 8.43
C ALA A 58 -22.08 24.56 7.69
N ARG A 59 -21.74 24.42 6.40
CA ARG A 59 -22.04 23.23 5.59
C ARG A 59 -21.24 22.01 6.02
N LEU A 60 -20.13 22.21 6.73
CA LEU A 60 -19.30 21.11 7.25
C LEU A 60 -20.00 20.31 8.35
N LEU A 61 -20.87 20.94 9.14
CA LEU A 61 -21.56 20.27 10.26
C LEU A 61 -22.38 19.07 9.80
N PRO A 62 -23.40 19.22 8.91
CA PRO A 62 -24.18 18.09 8.44
C PRO A 62 -23.35 17.04 7.71
N LEU A 63 -22.31 17.44 6.99
CA LEU A 63 -21.41 16.52 6.31
C LEU A 63 -20.66 15.62 7.31
N LEU A 64 -20.10 16.21 8.37
CA LEU A 64 -19.39 15.45 9.42
C LEU A 64 -20.34 14.52 10.19
N LEU A 65 -21.60 14.94 10.43
CA LEU A 65 -22.61 14.10 11.09
C LEU A 65 -22.97 12.88 10.23
N VAL A 66 -23.15 13.03 8.92
CA VAL A 66 -23.40 11.91 8.00
C VAL A 66 -22.22 10.95 7.98
N ILE A 67 -21.00 11.48 7.92
CA ILE A 67 -19.78 10.65 7.99
C ILE A 67 -19.71 9.91 9.33
N ALA A 68 -19.98 10.58 10.47
CA ALA A 68 -20.00 9.94 11.77
C ALA A 68 -21.03 8.78 11.82
N GLY A 69 -22.22 8.98 11.24
CA GLY A 69 -23.24 7.94 11.12
C GLY A 69 -22.79 6.71 10.33
N SER A 70 -21.94 6.88 9.30
CA SER A 70 -21.42 5.75 8.52
C SER A 70 -20.57 4.77 9.36
N TYR A 71 -19.99 5.22 10.47
CA TYR A 71 -19.19 4.37 11.37
C TYR A 71 -20.02 3.29 12.07
N LEU A 72 -21.35 3.45 12.18
CA LEU A 72 -22.22 2.39 12.69
C LEU A 72 -22.27 1.15 11.79
N LEU A 73 -22.00 1.32 10.49
CA LEU A 73 -21.97 0.24 9.51
C LEU A 73 -20.61 -0.47 9.46
N VAL A 74 -19.57 0.16 9.99
CA VAL A 74 -18.18 -0.35 9.92
C VAL A 74 -18.02 -1.76 10.49
N PRO A 75 -18.55 -2.12 11.69
CA PRO A 75 -18.41 -3.49 12.22
C PRO A 75 -19.05 -4.53 11.32
N LEU A 76 -20.21 -4.21 10.74
CA LEU A 76 -20.96 -5.09 9.84
C LEU A 76 -20.23 -5.28 8.49
N ALA A 77 -19.37 -4.35 8.11
CA ALA A 77 -18.57 -4.44 6.90
C ALA A 77 -17.23 -5.16 7.14
N ILE A 78 -16.49 -4.78 8.20
CA ILE A 78 -15.10 -5.21 8.43
C ILE A 78 -15.02 -6.67 8.82
N VAL A 79 -15.80 -7.13 9.79
CA VAL A 79 -15.68 -8.50 10.31
C VAL A 79 -16.02 -9.55 9.24
N PRO A 80 -17.13 -9.44 8.48
CA PRO A 80 -17.41 -10.38 7.40
C PRO A 80 -16.38 -10.31 6.26
N THR A 81 -15.90 -9.10 5.90
CA THR A 81 -14.86 -8.96 4.87
C THR A 81 -13.56 -9.66 5.30
N ALA A 82 -13.17 -9.56 6.58
CA ALA A 82 -12.00 -10.21 7.11
C ALA A 82 -12.12 -11.75 7.10
N LEU A 83 -13.33 -12.28 7.35
CA LEU A 83 -13.61 -13.73 7.24
C LEU A 83 -13.46 -14.21 5.80
N VAL A 84 -14.01 -13.50 4.82
CA VAL A 84 -13.84 -13.82 3.39
C VAL A 84 -12.36 -13.76 2.99
N GLN A 85 -11.62 -12.77 3.47
CA GLN A 85 -10.19 -12.65 3.21
C GLN A 85 -9.38 -13.80 3.81
N ARG A 86 -9.74 -14.26 5.02
CA ARG A 86 -9.11 -15.39 5.68
C ARG A 86 -9.22 -16.69 4.86
N GLU A 87 -10.35 -16.89 4.20
CA GLU A 87 -10.60 -18.06 3.34
C GLU A 87 -9.90 -17.99 1.98
N LEU A 88 -9.25 -16.84 1.65
CA LEU A 88 -8.63 -16.55 0.36
C LEU A 88 -9.62 -16.62 -0.82
N ASP A 89 -10.91 -16.33 -0.57
CA ASP A 89 -11.92 -16.27 -1.62
C ASP A 89 -11.81 -14.93 -2.38
N PHE A 90 -10.90 -14.91 -3.36
CA PHE A 90 -10.64 -13.73 -4.19
C PHE A 90 -11.86 -13.28 -4.99
N LYS A 91 -12.71 -14.22 -5.41
CA LYS A 91 -13.94 -13.89 -6.14
C LYS A 91 -14.90 -13.10 -5.26
N SER A 92 -15.11 -13.55 -4.03
CA SER A 92 -15.93 -12.81 -3.07
C SER A 92 -15.31 -11.48 -2.66
N MET A 93 -13.98 -11.43 -2.44
CA MET A 93 -13.26 -10.16 -2.19
C MET A 93 -13.44 -9.16 -3.33
N PHE A 94 -13.33 -9.62 -4.58
CA PHE A 94 -13.57 -8.79 -5.76
C PHE A 94 -15.00 -8.24 -5.78
N ILE A 95 -16.01 -9.11 -5.60
CA ILE A 95 -17.42 -8.72 -5.59
C ILE A 95 -17.70 -7.68 -4.49
N VAL A 96 -17.21 -7.89 -3.28
CA VAL A 96 -17.38 -6.95 -2.15
C VAL A 96 -16.71 -5.62 -2.45
N THR A 97 -15.47 -5.64 -2.94
CA THR A 97 -14.69 -4.42 -3.16
C THR A 97 -15.24 -3.60 -4.33
N VAL A 98 -15.47 -4.26 -5.47
CA VAL A 98 -15.98 -3.59 -6.68
C VAL A 98 -17.43 -3.17 -6.49
N GLY A 99 -18.27 -4.02 -5.90
CA GLY A 99 -19.67 -3.69 -5.62
C GLY A 99 -19.80 -2.48 -4.70
N ALA A 100 -18.99 -2.39 -3.64
CA ALA A 100 -18.94 -1.23 -2.76
C ALA A 100 -18.47 0.04 -3.50
N ALA A 101 -17.44 -0.07 -4.35
CA ALA A 101 -16.92 1.06 -5.12
C ALA A 101 -17.95 1.57 -6.16
N VAL A 102 -18.61 0.66 -6.88
CA VAL A 102 -19.68 0.99 -7.83
C VAL A 102 -20.85 1.67 -7.11
N THR A 103 -21.26 1.16 -5.95
CA THR A 103 -22.31 1.79 -5.15
C THR A 103 -21.92 3.21 -4.70
N ASN A 104 -20.68 3.41 -4.25
CA ASN A 104 -20.17 4.74 -3.92
C ASN A 104 -20.29 5.68 -5.13
N ALA A 105 -19.77 5.27 -6.28
CA ALA A 105 -19.81 6.07 -7.50
C ALA A 105 -21.24 6.38 -7.92
N ALA A 106 -22.12 5.39 -7.94
CA ALA A 106 -23.53 5.56 -8.34
C ALA A 106 -24.26 6.54 -7.41
N VAL A 107 -24.18 6.34 -6.08
CA VAL A 107 -24.82 7.23 -5.10
C VAL A 107 -24.27 8.64 -5.20
N THR A 108 -22.94 8.78 -5.29
CA THR A 108 -22.31 10.10 -5.42
C THR A 108 -22.73 10.82 -6.69
N LEU A 109 -22.72 10.14 -7.85
CA LEU A 109 -23.09 10.73 -9.14
C LEU A 109 -24.57 11.13 -9.18
N VAL A 110 -25.46 10.26 -8.70
CA VAL A 110 -26.90 10.54 -8.66
C VAL A 110 -27.19 11.74 -7.77
N LEU A 111 -26.64 11.77 -6.56
CA LEU A 111 -26.87 12.90 -5.63
C LEU A 111 -26.18 14.18 -6.11
N ALA A 112 -25.03 14.10 -6.75
CA ALA A 112 -24.41 15.26 -7.37
C ALA A 112 -25.24 15.84 -8.52
N ALA A 113 -25.83 14.99 -9.37
CA ALA A 113 -26.77 15.39 -10.42
C ALA A 113 -28.05 16.03 -9.87
N LEU A 114 -28.49 15.59 -8.68
CA LEU A 114 -29.63 16.20 -7.96
C LEU A 114 -29.26 17.50 -7.19
N GLY A 115 -28.00 17.97 -7.28
CA GLY A 115 -27.57 19.24 -6.70
C GLY A 115 -27.09 19.17 -5.24
N TYR A 116 -26.91 17.98 -4.67
CA TYR A 116 -26.45 17.84 -3.26
C TYR A 116 -24.97 18.20 -3.01
N SER A 117 -24.21 18.60 -4.04
CA SER A 117 -22.82 19.09 -3.92
C SER A 117 -21.95 18.20 -3.01
N ALA A 118 -21.30 18.77 -1.98
CA ALA A 118 -20.42 18.03 -1.07
C ALA A 118 -21.13 16.91 -0.28
N MET A 119 -22.43 17.05 -0.02
CA MET A 119 -23.23 16.01 0.66
C MET A 119 -23.34 14.73 -0.16
N ALA A 120 -23.24 14.80 -1.50
CA ALA A 120 -23.21 13.62 -2.37
C ALA A 120 -22.04 12.69 -2.03
N LEU A 121 -20.88 13.25 -1.72
CA LEU A 121 -19.68 12.47 -1.31
C LEU A 121 -19.90 11.79 0.05
N ALA A 122 -20.51 12.50 1.01
CA ALA A 122 -20.80 11.95 2.34
C ALA A 122 -21.78 10.76 2.25
N TRP A 123 -22.88 10.91 1.52
CA TRP A 123 -23.83 9.82 1.29
C TRP A 123 -23.25 8.69 0.42
N GLY A 124 -22.35 9.01 -0.52
CA GLY A 124 -21.59 8.01 -1.27
C GLY A 124 -20.79 7.09 -0.34
N THR A 125 -20.13 7.64 0.71
CA THR A 125 -19.41 6.82 1.69
C THR A 125 -20.34 5.96 2.54
N VAL A 126 -21.54 6.46 2.92
CA VAL A 126 -22.56 5.65 3.62
C VAL A 126 -23.02 4.49 2.73
N GLY A 127 -23.34 4.77 1.45
CA GLY A 127 -23.72 3.76 0.46
C GLY A 127 -22.64 2.70 0.28
N GLN A 128 -21.36 3.12 0.22
CA GLN A 128 -20.21 2.22 0.14
C GLN A 128 -20.14 1.27 1.35
N GLN A 129 -20.27 1.80 2.56
CA GLN A 129 -20.19 0.98 3.78
C GLN A 129 -21.39 0.02 3.88
N ALA A 130 -22.59 0.49 3.53
CA ALA A 130 -23.78 -0.35 3.50
C ALA A 130 -23.64 -1.49 2.47
N ALA A 131 -23.20 -1.18 1.24
CA ALA A 131 -22.98 -2.19 0.21
C ALA A 131 -21.90 -3.19 0.62
N ARG A 132 -20.78 -2.71 1.18
CA ARG A 132 -19.72 -3.56 1.70
C ARG A 132 -20.23 -4.50 2.79
N ALA A 133 -21.01 -3.98 3.76
CA ALA A 133 -21.60 -4.79 4.83
C ALA A 133 -22.50 -5.88 4.26
N LEU A 134 -23.46 -5.52 3.40
CA LEU A 134 -24.43 -6.46 2.83
C LEU A 134 -23.75 -7.54 1.97
N LEU A 135 -22.85 -7.13 1.07
CA LEU A 135 -22.15 -8.08 0.19
C LEU A 135 -21.20 -8.99 0.98
N ALA A 136 -20.48 -8.44 1.96
CA ALA A 136 -19.58 -9.23 2.79
C ALA A 136 -20.34 -10.22 3.69
N MET A 137 -21.43 -9.78 4.32
CA MET A 137 -22.29 -10.67 5.12
C MET A 137 -22.92 -11.77 4.26
N TRP A 138 -23.39 -11.46 3.06
CA TRP A 138 -23.91 -12.46 2.14
C TRP A 138 -22.86 -13.50 1.76
N ARG A 139 -21.62 -13.08 1.53
CA ARG A 139 -20.52 -14.00 1.16
C ARG A 139 -19.94 -14.78 2.32
N ALA A 140 -19.88 -14.19 3.52
CA ALA A 140 -19.41 -14.83 4.73
C ALA A 140 -20.48 -15.73 5.42
N GLY A 141 -21.66 -15.89 4.85
CA GLY A 141 -22.73 -16.72 5.42
C GLY A 141 -23.47 -16.10 6.62
N TRP A 142 -23.59 -14.75 6.67
CA TRP A 142 -24.31 -14.01 7.72
C TRP A 142 -23.84 -14.34 9.15
N PRO A 143 -22.56 -14.12 9.48
CA PRO A 143 -22.07 -14.40 10.82
C PRO A 143 -22.83 -13.54 11.84
N SER A 144 -23.41 -14.19 12.86
CA SER A 144 -24.26 -13.50 13.85
C SER A 144 -23.42 -12.63 14.79
N PRO A 145 -23.68 -11.31 14.87
CA PRO A 145 -23.02 -10.43 15.84
C PRO A 145 -23.60 -10.53 17.26
N VAL A 146 -24.73 -11.23 17.43
CA VAL A 146 -25.50 -11.29 18.69
C VAL A 146 -25.42 -12.68 19.30
N PRO A 147 -25.32 -12.81 20.63
CA PRO A 147 -25.21 -11.73 21.63
C PRO A 147 -23.83 -11.06 21.63
N LEU A 148 -23.79 -9.75 21.89
CA LEU A 148 -22.54 -9.02 22.08
C LEU A 148 -21.79 -9.58 23.29
N THR A 149 -20.48 -9.83 23.15
CA THR A 149 -19.65 -10.39 24.22
C THR A 149 -18.28 -9.78 24.23
N LEU A 150 -17.75 -9.56 25.44
CA LEU A 150 -16.34 -9.17 25.67
C LEU A 150 -15.48 -10.36 26.11
N LYS A 151 -16.07 -11.56 26.21
CA LYS A 151 -15.29 -12.78 26.51
C LYS A 151 -14.31 -13.02 25.36
N GLY A 152 -13.03 -13.18 25.69
CA GLY A 152 -11.98 -13.33 24.70
C GLY A 152 -11.60 -12.03 23.95
N ALA A 153 -12.13 -10.86 24.33
CA ALA A 153 -11.80 -9.57 23.68
C ALA A 153 -10.39 -9.04 24.00
N ARG A 154 -9.77 -9.47 25.11
CA ARG A 154 -8.46 -8.97 25.53
C ARG A 154 -7.36 -9.10 24.47
N PRO A 155 -7.18 -10.25 23.79
CA PRO A 155 -6.24 -10.35 22.67
C PRO A 155 -6.60 -9.44 21.50
N VAL A 156 -7.89 -9.33 21.15
CA VAL A 156 -8.40 -8.46 20.08
C VAL A 156 -8.09 -7.01 20.37
N VAL A 157 -8.36 -6.52 21.59
CA VAL A 157 -8.08 -5.14 22.01
C VAL A 157 -6.59 -4.88 22.03
N GLY A 158 -5.78 -5.81 22.58
CA GLY A 158 -4.32 -5.67 22.63
C GLY A 158 -3.70 -5.57 21.23
N PHE A 159 -4.14 -6.42 20.30
CA PHE A 159 -3.72 -6.37 18.91
C PHE A 159 -4.20 -5.09 18.22
N GLY A 160 -5.47 -4.74 18.38
CA GLY A 160 -6.09 -3.56 17.78
C GLY A 160 -5.45 -2.26 18.24
N THR A 161 -5.14 -2.13 19.52
CA THR A 161 -4.43 -0.94 20.04
C THR A 161 -3.05 -0.82 19.40
N GLY A 162 -2.26 -1.90 19.34
CA GLY A 162 -0.95 -1.89 18.69
C GLY A 162 -1.06 -1.56 17.21
N ALA A 163 -2.03 -2.14 16.50
CA ALA A 163 -2.28 -1.86 15.08
C ALA A 163 -2.69 -0.40 14.85
N SER A 164 -3.51 0.18 15.76
CA SER A 164 -3.90 1.59 15.70
C SER A 164 -2.72 2.53 15.93
N VAL A 165 -1.84 2.22 16.87
CA VAL A 165 -0.60 3.01 17.08
C VAL A 165 0.27 2.97 15.84
N LEU A 166 0.45 1.80 15.22
CA LEU A 166 1.19 1.66 13.96
C LEU A 166 0.54 2.45 12.82
N ALA A 167 -0.79 2.41 12.72
CA ALA A 167 -1.54 3.13 11.70
C ALA A 167 -1.40 4.66 11.87
N VAL A 168 -1.51 5.17 13.09
CA VAL A 168 -1.32 6.60 13.39
C VAL A 168 0.13 7.02 13.15
N SER A 169 1.10 6.23 13.61
CA SER A 169 2.52 6.47 13.36
C SER A 169 2.84 6.52 11.86
N GLY A 170 2.34 5.55 11.11
CA GLY A 170 2.48 5.52 9.64
C GLY A 170 1.82 6.72 8.96
N ALA A 171 0.64 7.13 9.44
CA ALA A 171 -0.04 8.34 8.93
C ALA A 171 0.75 9.62 9.23
N LEU A 172 1.35 9.73 10.42
CA LEU A 172 2.26 10.83 10.76
C LEU A 172 3.49 10.81 9.86
N GLY A 173 4.14 9.66 9.68
CA GLY A 173 5.29 9.53 8.79
C GLY A 173 4.97 9.93 7.35
N THR A 174 3.79 9.55 6.84
CA THR A 174 3.35 9.87 5.48
C THR A 174 2.97 11.35 5.29
N ARG A 175 2.40 11.98 6.33
CA ARG A 175 1.90 13.38 6.27
C ARG A 175 2.88 14.42 6.78
N SER A 176 3.90 14.01 7.52
CA SER A 176 4.93 14.93 8.02
C SER A 176 5.62 15.73 6.91
N PRO A 177 5.89 15.21 5.69
CA PRO A 177 6.46 16.03 4.64
C PRO A 177 5.58 17.22 4.25
N GLU A 178 4.25 17.04 4.17
CA GLU A 178 3.32 18.13 3.85
C GLU A 178 3.39 19.25 4.90
N LEU A 179 3.48 18.89 6.19
CA LEU A 179 3.56 19.84 7.30
C LEU A 179 4.92 20.53 7.39
N VAL A 180 6.00 19.75 7.29
CA VAL A 180 7.39 20.25 7.44
C VAL A 180 7.75 21.16 6.26
N ILE A 181 7.52 20.69 5.03
CA ILE A 181 7.82 21.45 3.80
C ILE A 181 6.96 22.71 3.73
N GLY A 182 5.65 22.58 4.04
CA GLY A 182 4.74 23.73 4.04
C GLY A 182 5.08 24.81 5.08
N ARG A 183 5.70 24.41 6.21
CA ARG A 183 6.10 25.36 7.27
C ARG A 183 7.47 25.97 7.06
N LEU A 184 8.43 25.20 6.52
CA LEU A 184 9.83 25.63 6.38
C LEU A 184 10.15 26.23 5.00
N LEU A 185 9.43 25.80 3.96
CA LEU A 185 9.59 26.29 2.60
C LEU A 185 8.34 27.07 2.19
N ASP A 186 7.49 26.51 1.32
CA ASP A 186 6.24 27.13 0.87
C ASP A 186 5.20 26.08 0.41
N PHE A 187 4.00 26.54 0.07
CA PHE A 187 2.92 25.67 -0.44
C PHE A 187 3.19 25.17 -1.87
N ALA A 188 3.96 25.88 -2.68
CA ALA A 188 4.34 25.42 -4.02
C ALA A 188 5.29 24.23 -3.90
N ALA A 189 6.24 24.28 -2.97
CA ALA A 189 7.12 23.15 -2.63
C ALA A 189 6.34 21.90 -2.17
N VAL A 190 5.28 22.08 -1.35
CA VAL A 190 4.37 20.96 -0.97
C VAL A 190 3.72 20.36 -2.21
N GLY A 191 3.27 21.20 -3.16
CA GLY A 191 2.68 20.77 -4.41
C GLY A 191 3.63 19.91 -5.26
N LEU A 192 4.87 20.38 -5.45
CA LEU A 192 5.91 19.67 -6.20
C LEU A 192 6.26 18.32 -5.54
N TYR A 193 6.50 18.34 -4.23
CA TYR A 193 6.82 17.13 -3.46
C TYR A 193 5.66 16.12 -3.48
N GLY A 194 4.43 16.59 -3.29
CA GLY A 194 3.23 15.75 -3.31
C GLY A 194 3.00 15.08 -4.67
N ARG A 195 3.31 15.75 -5.79
CA ARG A 195 3.25 15.15 -7.14
C ARG A 195 4.30 14.07 -7.34
N ALA A 196 5.54 14.32 -6.91
CA ALA A 196 6.59 13.31 -6.98
C ALA A 196 6.26 12.08 -6.14
N MET A 197 5.79 12.27 -4.90
CA MET A 197 5.31 11.19 -4.03
C MET A 197 4.12 10.44 -4.63
N GLY A 198 3.18 11.16 -5.26
CA GLY A 198 2.01 10.57 -5.91
C GLY A 198 2.38 9.64 -7.05
N LEU A 199 3.29 10.05 -7.96
CA LEU A 199 3.74 9.23 -9.08
C LEU A 199 4.46 7.95 -8.61
N ALA A 200 5.44 8.08 -7.74
CA ALA A 200 6.16 6.91 -7.20
C ALA A 200 5.24 5.99 -6.40
N GLY A 201 4.35 6.55 -5.58
CA GLY A 201 3.39 5.81 -4.79
C GLY A 201 2.37 5.04 -5.63
N GLN A 202 1.84 5.65 -6.70
CA GLN A 202 0.91 4.98 -7.62
C GLN A 202 1.59 3.80 -8.34
N LEU A 203 2.81 4.00 -8.85
CA LEU A 203 3.57 2.92 -9.48
C LEU A 203 3.82 1.77 -8.48
N ARG A 204 4.27 2.08 -7.26
CA ARG A 204 4.43 1.08 -6.21
C ARG A 204 3.14 0.33 -5.92
N HIS A 205 2.00 1.02 -5.78
CA HIS A 205 0.72 0.39 -5.54
C HIS A 205 0.28 -0.55 -6.67
N LEU A 206 0.51 -0.19 -7.92
CA LEU A 206 0.23 -1.04 -9.08
C LEU A 206 1.06 -2.33 -9.03
N LEU A 207 2.34 -2.23 -8.63
CA LEU A 207 3.25 -3.38 -8.62
C LEU A 207 3.06 -4.28 -7.38
N THR A 208 2.69 -3.71 -6.23
CA THR A 208 2.70 -4.45 -4.95
C THR A 208 1.31 -4.64 -4.35
N GLY A 209 0.29 -3.91 -4.79
CA GLY A 209 -1.02 -3.89 -4.15
C GLY A 209 -1.77 -5.23 -4.14
N ALA A 210 -1.64 -6.01 -5.22
CA ALA A 210 -2.25 -7.34 -5.30
C ALA A 210 -1.54 -8.38 -4.42
N VAL A 211 -0.29 -8.14 -4.08
CA VAL A 211 0.61 -9.11 -3.47
C VAL A 211 0.44 -9.18 -1.95
N ALA A 212 0.23 -8.04 -1.28
CA ALA A 212 0.12 -7.97 0.18
C ALA A 212 -1.08 -8.77 0.72
N GLY A 213 -2.21 -8.79 -0.01
CA GLY A 213 -3.42 -9.53 0.38
C GLY A 213 -3.26 -11.06 0.32
N VAL A 214 -2.32 -11.55 -0.47
CA VAL A 214 -2.07 -13.00 -0.67
C VAL A 214 -1.04 -13.52 0.33
N PHE A 215 0.04 -12.80 0.56
CA PHE A 215 1.15 -13.32 1.35
C PHE A 215 0.85 -13.44 2.84
N TYR A 216 0.11 -12.51 3.43
CA TYR A 216 -0.18 -12.58 4.86
C TYR A 216 -0.90 -13.90 5.26
N PRO A 217 -2.01 -14.30 4.60
CA PRO A 217 -2.66 -15.58 4.88
C PRO A 217 -1.81 -16.80 4.51
N ALA A 218 -0.99 -16.71 3.45
CA ALA A 218 -0.09 -17.79 3.07
C ALA A 218 0.96 -18.07 4.17
N PHE A 219 1.61 -17.01 4.68
CA PHE A 219 2.57 -17.13 5.77
C PHE A 219 1.89 -17.57 7.10
N ALA A 220 0.63 -17.21 7.32
CA ALA A 220 -0.12 -17.71 8.47
C ALA A 220 -0.27 -19.23 8.42
N ARG A 221 -0.59 -19.79 7.25
CA ARG A 221 -0.68 -21.25 7.05
C ARG A 221 0.66 -21.95 7.25
N LEU A 222 1.75 -21.44 6.66
CA LEU A 222 3.10 -21.99 6.83
C LEU A 222 3.51 -22.01 8.31
N ARG A 223 3.28 -20.90 9.04
CA ARG A 223 3.49 -20.83 10.49
C ARG A 223 2.71 -21.90 11.25
N ASP A 224 1.42 -22.09 10.91
CA ASP A 224 0.54 -23.02 11.62
C ASP A 224 0.91 -24.49 11.34
N GLN A 225 1.52 -24.75 10.18
CA GLN A 225 2.09 -26.06 9.81
C GLN A 225 3.48 -26.28 10.44
N GLY A 226 4.07 -25.28 11.07
CA GLY A 226 5.40 -25.37 11.67
C GLY A 226 6.55 -25.37 10.65
N GLU A 227 6.28 -24.89 9.41
CA GLU A 227 7.29 -24.86 8.35
C GLU A 227 8.29 -23.71 8.53
N ASP A 228 9.49 -23.88 7.95
CA ASP A 228 10.51 -22.82 7.93
C ASP A 228 10.04 -21.67 7.02
N LEU A 229 9.98 -20.46 7.59
CA LEU A 229 9.55 -19.26 6.88
C LEU A 229 10.67 -18.59 6.07
N ALA A 230 11.95 -19.00 6.24
CA ALA A 230 13.07 -18.32 5.60
C ALA A 230 13.10 -18.52 4.08
N PRO A 231 12.97 -19.74 3.52
CA PRO A 231 12.98 -19.93 2.07
C PRO A 231 11.84 -19.22 1.35
N PRO A 232 10.54 -19.34 1.80
CA PRO A 232 9.45 -18.59 1.18
C PRO A 232 9.63 -17.08 1.30
N TYR A 233 10.19 -16.58 2.40
CA TYR A 233 10.45 -15.14 2.55
C TYR A 233 11.47 -14.62 1.56
N VAL A 234 12.60 -15.32 1.39
CA VAL A 234 13.62 -14.97 0.40
C VAL A 234 13.05 -14.97 -1.03
N ARG A 235 12.15 -15.93 -1.34
CA ARG A 235 11.44 -15.95 -2.63
C ARG A 235 10.55 -14.74 -2.82
N VAL A 236 9.81 -14.31 -1.78
CA VAL A 236 9.01 -13.09 -1.82
C VAL A 236 9.88 -11.86 -2.04
N VAL A 237 11.01 -11.74 -1.33
CA VAL A 237 11.98 -10.66 -1.55
C VAL A 237 12.48 -10.65 -2.99
N ALA A 238 12.77 -11.82 -3.56
CA ALA A 238 13.20 -11.95 -4.94
C ALA A 238 12.14 -11.45 -5.92
N CYS A 239 10.86 -11.84 -5.74
CA CYS A 239 9.76 -11.39 -6.59
C CYS A 239 9.56 -9.87 -6.49
N TYR A 240 9.58 -9.32 -5.27
CA TYR A 240 9.41 -7.89 -5.05
C TYR A 240 10.53 -7.06 -5.69
N SER A 241 11.79 -7.39 -5.37
CA SER A 241 12.95 -6.63 -5.85
C SER A 241 13.13 -6.76 -7.36
N ALA A 242 12.89 -7.94 -7.94
CA ALA A 242 13.01 -8.16 -9.38
C ALA A 242 12.04 -7.31 -10.21
N VAL A 243 10.89 -6.93 -9.67
CA VAL A 243 9.87 -6.14 -10.38
C VAL A 243 9.93 -4.67 -9.97
N THR A 244 9.98 -4.39 -8.67
CA THR A 244 9.88 -3.00 -8.19
C THR A 244 11.14 -2.19 -8.45
N TRP A 245 12.33 -2.78 -8.32
CA TRP A 245 13.59 -2.05 -8.50
C TRP A 245 13.79 -1.56 -9.92
N PRO A 246 13.65 -2.41 -10.97
CA PRO A 246 13.74 -1.94 -12.35
C PRO A 246 12.71 -0.86 -12.69
N ALA A 247 11.46 -1.03 -12.21
CA ALA A 247 10.41 -0.06 -12.46
C ALA A 247 10.68 1.30 -11.80
N MET A 248 11.17 1.31 -10.54
CA MET A 248 11.52 2.55 -9.84
C MET A 248 12.78 3.21 -10.40
N ALA A 249 13.78 2.42 -10.78
CA ALA A 249 14.97 2.94 -11.44
C ALA A 249 14.64 3.54 -12.82
N PHE A 250 13.76 2.91 -13.59
CA PHE A 250 13.28 3.47 -14.86
C PHE A 250 12.48 4.74 -14.64
N LEU A 251 11.61 4.78 -13.61
CA LEU A 251 10.88 5.99 -13.21
C LEU A 251 11.84 7.13 -12.84
N ALA A 252 12.89 6.83 -12.08
CA ALA A 252 13.92 7.82 -11.72
C ALA A 252 14.64 8.34 -12.96
N ALA A 253 15.12 7.44 -13.83
CA ALA A 253 15.86 7.80 -15.04
C ALA A 253 14.99 8.57 -16.07
N SER A 254 13.69 8.26 -16.14
CA SER A 254 12.74 8.91 -17.04
C SER A 254 11.95 10.06 -16.36
N SER A 255 12.36 10.51 -15.17
CA SER A 255 11.60 11.49 -14.39
C SER A 255 11.27 12.77 -15.15
N LEU A 256 12.25 13.37 -15.83
CA LEU A 256 12.03 14.64 -16.55
C LEU A 256 11.09 14.48 -17.75
N PRO A 257 11.31 13.55 -18.71
CA PRO A 257 10.37 13.38 -19.81
C PRO A 257 8.95 12.99 -19.34
N LEU A 258 8.83 12.12 -18.34
CA LEU A 258 7.52 11.74 -17.79
C LEU A 258 6.78 12.93 -17.16
N VAL A 259 7.49 13.75 -16.39
CA VAL A 259 6.88 14.94 -15.76
C VAL A 259 6.45 15.95 -16.84
N LEU A 260 7.28 16.19 -17.86
CA LEU A 260 6.93 17.10 -18.94
C LEU A 260 5.71 16.61 -19.74
N MET A 261 5.63 15.32 -20.01
CA MET A 261 4.50 14.71 -20.72
C MET A 261 3.20 14.72 -19.93
N LEU A 262 3.26 14.40 -18.62
CA LEU A 262 2.07 14.25 -17.78
C LEU A 262 1.54 15.59 -17.23
N TYR A 263 2.43 16.50 -16.88
CA TYR A 263 2.07 17.73 -16.16
C TYR A 263 2.48 19.02 -16.89
N GLY A 264 3.31 18.91 -17.92
CA GLY A 264 3.82 20.06 -18.68
C GLY A 264 5.02 20.76 -18.03
N PRO A 265 5.58 21.80 -18.74
CA PRO A 265 6.83 22.45 -18.33
C PRO A 265 6.78 23.15 -16.97
N THR A 266 5.61 23.64 -16.56
CA THR A 266 5.42 24.33 -15.28
C THR A 266 5.77 23.43 -14.08
N TRP A 267 5.68 22.11 -14.26
CA TRP A 267 5.95 21.11 -13.23
C TRP A 267 7.35 20.48 -13.32
N ALA A 268 8.24 21.02 -14.15
CA ALA A 268 9.59 20.47 -14.34
C ALA A 268 10.37 20.28 -13.02
N GLY A 269 10.10 21.11 -11.99
CA GLY A 269 10.66 21.00 -10.65
C GLY A 269 10.30 19.71 -9.90
N VAL A 270 9.31 18.94 -10.37
CA VAL A 270 8.97 17.62 -9.82
C VAL A 270 10.03 16.56 -10.16
N ALA A 271 10.71 16.70 -11.32
CA ALA A 271 11.61 15.69 -11.84
C ALA A 271 12.80 15.36 -10.90
N PRO A 272 13.59 16.32 -10.38
CA PRO A 272 14.68 16.00 -9.45
C PRO A 272 14.18 15.36 -8.15
N LEU A 273 13.00 15.77 -7.65
CA LEU A 273 12.40 15.18 -6.47
C LEU A 273 11.98 13.72 -6.70
N LEU A 274 11.42 13.45 -7.88
CA LEU A 274 10.98 12.11 -8.28
C LEU A 274 12.15 11.13 -8.36
N VAL A 275 13.35 11.58 -8.76
CA VAL A 275 14.57 10.74 -8.72
C VAL A 275 14.83 10.24 -7.30
N TRP A 276 14.93 11.14 -6.33
CA TRP A 276 15.24 10.78 -4.94
C TRP A 276 14.14 9.92 -4.32
N ILE A 277 12.87 10.25 -4.60
CA ILE A 277 11.74 9.49 -4.09
C ILE A 277 11.70 8.09 -4.68
N ALA A 278 11.86 7.93 -5.99
CA ALA A 278 11.89 6.61 -6.63
C ALA A 278 13.04 5.73 -6.13
N LEU A 279 14.24 6.30 -5.94
CA LEU A 279 15.38 5.59 -5.33
C LEU A 279 15.07 5.15 -3.89
N SER A 280 14.39 6.01 -3.09
CA SER A 280 13.98 5.62 -1.74
C SER A 280 12.98 4.47 -1.75
N GLU A 281 12.04 4.42 -2.70
CA GLU A 281 11.08 3.33 -2.83
C GLU A 281 11.76 1.98 -3.15
N MET A 282 12.88 1.98 -3.90
CA MET A 282 13.68 0.76 -4.08
C MET A 282 14.17 0.22 -2.73
N ILE A 283 14.66 1.10 -1.85
CA ILE A 283 15.15 0.71 -0.52
C ILE A 283 14.00 0.16 0.34
N PHE A 284 12.84 0.83 0.38
CA PHE A 284 11.69 0.38 1.18
C PHE A 284 11.07 -0.93 0.66
N THR A 285 11.22 -1.24 -0.62
CA THR A 285 10.78 -2.53 -1.19
C THR A 285 11.78 -3.67 -1.03
N ALA A 286 12.99 -3.41 -0.51
CA ALA A 286 13.99 -4.44 -0.24
C ALA A 286 13.59 -5.44 0.88
N LEU A 287 12.72 -5.01 1.81
CA LEU A 287 12.20 -5.85 2.90
C LEU A 287 10.67 -5.85 2.89
N PRO A 288 10.03 -6.59 1.98
CA PRO A 288 8.58 -6.73 1.98
C PRO A 288 8.09 -7.40 3.27
N LEU A 289 6.82 -7.20 3.61
CA LEU A 289 6.16 -7.80 4.78
C LEU A 289 6.83 -7.49 6.14
N HIS A 290 7.65 -6.45 6.22
CA HIS A 290 8.34 -6.03 7.46
C HIS A 290 7.39 -5.61 8.59
N MET A 291 6.13 -5.29 8.28
CA MET A 291 5.07 -5.02 9.25
C MET A 291 4.23 -6.28 9.50
N GLU A 292 3.89 -6.99 8.44
CA GLU A 292 2.96 -8.11 8.45
C GLU A 292 3.49 -9.32 9.21
N LEU A 293 4.74 -9.74 8.93
CA LEU A 293 5.32 -10.93 9.55
C LEU A 293 5.58 -10.78 11.07
N PRO A 294 6.12 -9.65 11.56
CA PRO A 294 6.21 -9.44 13.01
C PRO A 294 4.85 -9.45 13.71
N LEU A 295 3.79 -8.92 13.07
CA LEU A 295 2.43 -8.99 13.59
C LEU A 295 1.96 -10.43 13.68
N LEU A 296 2.14 -11.19 12.59
CA LEU A 296 1.77 -12.61 12.49
C LEU A 296 2.49 -13.48 13.55
N LEU A 297 3.76 -13.17 13.82
CA LEU A 297 4.60 -13.89 14.79
C LEU A 297 4.46 -13.36 16.22
N GLY A 298 3.47 -12.52 16.50
CA GLY A 298 3.15 -12.03 17.84
C GLY A 298 4.16 -11.03 18.42
N LYS A 299 5.01 -10.42 17.58
CA LYS A 299 6.03 -9.45 18.02
C LYS A 299 5.55 -7.99 17.97
N MET A 300 4.23 -7.78 18.12
CA MET A 300 3.57 -6.49 18.08
C MET A 300 4.27 -5.42 18.92
N ARG A 301 4.59 -5.72 20.18
CA ARG A 301 5.19 -4.74 21.09
C ARG A 301 6.54 -4.20 20.58
N LYS A 302 7.40 -5.11 20.09
CA LYS A 302 8.71 -4.73 19.54
C LYS A 302 8.56 -3.93 18.26
N LEU A 303 7.62 -4.34 17.40
CA LEU A 303 7.31 -3.65 16.16
C LEU A 303 6.80 -2.23 16.40
N VAL A 304 5.89 -2.03 17.38
CA VAL A 304 5.38 -0.69 17.76
C VAL A 304 6.52 0.25 18.15
N TRP A 305 7.41 -0.20 19.04
CA TRP A 305 8.54 0.63 19.46
C TRP A 305 9.51 0.94 18.34
N LEU A 306 9.82 -0.04 17.48
CA LEU A 306 10.66 0.18 16.30
C LEU A 306 10.00 1.19 15.33
N ASN A 307 8.69 1.05 15.09
CA ASN A 307 7.97 1.94 14.18
C ASN A 307 7.85 3.37 14.73
N LEU A 308 7.68 3.55 16.04
CA LEU A 308 7.68 4.87 16.65
C LEU A 308 9.06 5.55 16.56
N ALA A 309 10.13 4.80 16.88
CA ALA A 309 11.50 5.30 16.75
C ALA A 309 11.84 5.63 15.30
N ASP A 310 11.46 4.77 14.39
CA ASP A 310 11.62 4.90 12.95
C ASP A 310 10.88 6.13 12.40
N THR A 311 9.60 6.32 12.77
CA THR A 311 8.83 7.51 12.38
C THR A 311 9.47 8.80 12.94
N ALA A 312 9.93 8.79 14.20
CA ALA A 312 10.62 9.94 14.77
C ALA A 312 11.92 10.26 14.03
N ALA A 313 12.71 9.23 13.67
CA ALA A 313 13.93 9.39 12.86
C ALA A 313 13.63 9.95 11.48
N SER A 314 12.58 9.45 10.80
CA SER A 314 12.11 9.95 9.50
C SER A 314 11.78 11.44 9.55
N VAL A 315 10.98 11.85 10.54
CA VAL A 315 10.59 13.26 10.72
C VAL A 315 11.80 14.13 11.06
N ALA A 316 12.68 13.67 11.95
CA ALA A 316 13.88 14.41 12.33
C ALA A 316 14.83 14.61 11.14
N MET A 317 15.06 13.56 10.34
CA MET A 317 15.89 13.66 9.12
C MET A 317 15.26 14.61 8.11
N LEU A 318 13.95 14.52 7.89
CA LEU A 318 13.25 15.43 7.01
C LEU A 318 13.39 16.88 7.47
N LEU A 319 13.18 17.16 8.76
CA LEU A 319 13.36 18.49 9.36
C LEU A 319 14.77 19.04 9.10
N VAL A 320 15.79 18.23 9.39
CA VAL A 320 17.19 18.65 9.21
C VAL A 320 17.49 18.95 7.73
N PHE A 321 17.12 18.04 6.82
CA PHE A 321 17.41 18.20 5.41
C PHE A 321 16.58 19.31 4.74
N ALA A 322 15.37 19.60 5.22
CA ALA A 322 14.53 20.68 4.69
C ALA A 322 15.17 22.08 4.80
N PHE A 323 16.10 22.29 5.74
CA PHE A 323 16.86 23.54 5.83
C PHE A 323 17.77 23.78 4.62
N TRP A 324 18.18 22.75 3.89
CA TRP A 324 18.96 22.85 2.66
C TRP A 324 18.11 22.88 1.38
N GLY A 325 16.79 22.99 1.53
CA GLY A 325 15.85 23.13 0.44
C GLY A 325 15.09 21.88 0.07
N LEU A 326 14.25 22.00 -0.95
CA LEU A 326 13.25 20.98 -1.31
C LEU A 326 13.89 19.70 -1.85
N GLU A 327 14.95 19.81 -2.64
CA GLU A 327 15.65 18.63 -3.19
C GLU A 327 16.35 17.83 -2.07
N ALA A 328 16.99 18.54 -1.14
CA ALA A 328 17.58 17.91 0.05
C ALA A 328 16.52 17.20 0.90
N ALA A 329 15.34 17.82 1.08
CA ALA A 329 14.22 17.19 1.76
C ALA A 329 13.76 15.89 1.04
N ALA A 330 13.78 15.84 -0.29
CA ALA A 330 13.53 14.61 -1.03
C ALA A 330 14.65 13.57 -0.85
N ALA A 331 15.92 14.01 -0.90
CA ALA A 331 17.08 13.14 -0.69
C ALA A 331 17.13 12.53 0.73
N SER A 332 16.59 13.25 1.75
CA SER A 332 16.49 12.71 3.12
C SER A 332 15.78 11.36 3.18
N ARG A 333 14.85 11.06 2.24
CA ARG A 333 14.17 9.77 2.17
C ARG A 333 15.12 8.62 1.84
N VAL A 334 16.14 8.85 1.02
CA VAL A 334 17.16 7.83 0.71
C VAL A 334 18.01 7.57 1.96
N ALA A 335 18.49 8.64 2.61
CA ALA A 335 19.27 8.51 3.84
C ALA A 335 18.46 7.81 4.96
N TYR A 336 17.19 8.21 5.13
CA TYR A 336 16.28 7.54 6.06
C TYR A 336 16.02 6.10 5.65
N GLY A 337 15.83 5.82 4.36
CA GLY A 337 15.62 4.45 3.85
C GLY A 337 16.79 3.51 4.18
N LEU A 338 18.03 3.99 4.08
CA LEU A 338 19.21 3.21 4.47
C LEU A 338 19.23 2.92 5.99
N LEU A 339 18.93 3.91 6.82
CA LEU A 339 18.79 3.72 8.27
C LEU A 339 17.69 2.70 8.58
N TRP A 340 16.52 2.84 7.97
CA TRP A 340 15.40 1.94 8.10
C TRP A 340 15.78 0.50 7.70
N LEU A 341 16.44 0.33 6.55
CA LEU A 341 16.90 -0.98 6.08
C LEU A 341 17.83 -1.64 7.10
N GLY A 342 18.79 -0.90 7.65
CA GLY A 342 19.69 -1.40 8.69
C GLY A 342 18.97 -1.89 9.95
N ILE A 343 17.99 -1.12 10.42
CA ILE A 343 17.20 -1.46 11.62
C ILE A 343 16.31 -2.68 11.36
N TYR A 344 15.51 -2.63 10.28
CA TYR A 344 14.51 -3.67 10.01
C TYR A 344 15.13 -4.97 9.48
N ALA A 345 16.26 -4.94 8.75
CA ALA A 345 16.90 -6.14 8.25
C ALA A 345 17.41 -7.05 9.40
N GLY A 346 18.02 -6.46 10.42
CA GLY A 346 18.42 -7.19 11.62
C GLY A 346 17.23 -7.76 12.39
N PHE A 347 16.16 -6.97 12.52
CA PHE A 347 14.92 -7.40 13.18
C PHE A 347 14.25 -8.55 12.43
N MET A 348 14.04 -8.42 11.13
CA MET A 348 13.43 -9.46 10.29
C MET A 348 14.25 -10.76 10.30
N ARG A 349 15.58 -10.66 10.22
CA ARG A 349 16.43 -11.83 10.33
C ARG A 349 16.27 -12.56 11.66
N SER A 350 16.18 -11.82 12.77
CA SER A 350 15.96 -12.40 14.10
C SER A 350 14.63 -13.14 14.25
N LEU A 351 13.64 -12.84 13.39
CA LEU A 351 12.32 -13.46 13.40
C LEU A 351 12.20 -14.64 12.44
N ILE A 352 12.80 -14.53 11.27
CA ILE A 352 12.58 -15.45 10.14
C ILE A 352 13.76 -16.40 9.97
N GLY A 353 14.98 -15.98 10.35
CA GLY A 353 16.17 -16.85 10.29
C GLY A 353 16.85 -16.90 8.92
N PHE A 354 16.52 -16.04 7.96
CA PHE A 354 17.14 -16.05 6.64
C PHE A 354 18.66 -15.77 6.70
N SER A 355 19.42 -16.34 5.73
CA SER A 355 20.85 -16.07 5.63
C SER A 355 21.14 -14.76 4.91
N TRP A 356 22.18 -14.02 5.35
CA TRP A 356 22.61 -12.80 4.67
C TRP A 356 23.12 -13.07 3.25
N SER A 357 23.78 -14.22 3.03
CA SER A 357 24.28 -14.60 1.70
C SER A 357 23.14 -14.77 0.69
N ALA A 358 22.07 -15.50 1.07
CA ALA A 358 20.89 -15.66 0.21
C ALA A 358 20.20 -14.31 -0.09
N MET A 359 20.10 -13.43 0.91
CA MET A 359 19.51 -12.11 0.74
C MET A 359 20.35 -11.22 -0.18
N LEU A 360 21.66 -11.19 0.02
CA LEU A 360 22.60 -10.44 -0.82
C LEU A 360 22.62 -10.95 -2.25
N GLU A 361 22.60 -12.28 -2.45
CA GLU A 361 22.54 -12.88 -3.78
C GLU A 361 21.29 -12.43 -4.55
N VAL A 362 20.11 -12.47 -3.90
CA VAL A 362 18.87 -12.03 -4.49
C VAL A 362 18.93 -10.55 -4.87
N HIS A 363 19.39 -9.70 -3.95
CA HIS A 363 19.49 -8.26 -4.22
C HIS A 363 20.53 -7.94 -5.29
N ALA A 364 21.69 -8.65 -5.35
CA ALA A 364 22.67 -8.47 -6.40
C ALA A 364 22.13 -8.83 -7.79
N LYS A 365 21.39 -9.95 -7.90
CA LYS A 365 20.74 -10.34 -9.15
C LYS A 365 19.65 -9.34 -9.56
N SER A 366 18.86 -8.86 -8.60
CA SER A 366 17.84 -7.82 -8.85
C SER A 366 18.47 -6.49 -9.28
N LEU A 367 19.61 -6.08 -8.70
CA LEU A 367 20.37 -4.90 -9.14
C LEU A 367 20.88 -5.08 -10.57
N ALA A 368 21.44 -6.24 -10.91
CA ALA A 368 21.88 -6.52 -12.29
C ALA A 368 20.73 -6.36 -13.30
N ALA A 369 19.55 -6.91 -12.98
CA ALA A 369 18.36 -6.76 -13.80
C ALA A 369 17.88 -5.29 -13.87
N THR A 370 18.00 -4.55 -12.77
CA THR A 370 17.67 -3.11 -12.70
C THR A 370 18.59 -2.30 -13.62
N PHE A 371 19.90 -2.51 -13.55
CA PHE A 371 20.85 -1.85 -14.44
C PHE A 371 20.57 -2.19 -15.92
N ALA A 372 20.35 -3.47 -16.24
CA ALA A 372 20.01 -3.86 -17.61
C ALA A 372 18.76 -3.14 -18.13
N THR A 373 17.76 -2.92 -17.28
CA THR A 373 16.51 -2.21 -17.63
C THR A 373 16.75 -0.75 -18.02
N ILE A 374 17.60 -0.04 -17.28
CA ILE A 374 17.82 1.40 -17.50
C ILE A 374 18.88 1.71 -18.57
N VAL A 375 19.79 0.78 -18.87
CA VAL A 375 20.88 0.98 -19.84
C VAL A 375 20.39 1.48 -21.20
N PRO A 376 19.34 0.92 -21.85
CA PRO A 376 18.85 1.45 -23.12
C PRO A 376 18.45 2.92 -23.07
N LEU A 377 17.80 3.35 -21.97
CA LEU A 377 17.40 4.74 -21.77
C LEU A 377 18.62 5.65 -21.57
N LEU A 378 19.60 5.22 -20.77
CA LEU A 378 20.83 5.99 -20.53
C LEU A 378 21.68 6.12 -21.80
N LEU A 379 21.77 5.06 -22.62
CA LEU A 379 22.42 5.11 -23.91
C LEU A 379 21.71 6.07 -24.89
N ALA A 380 20.37 6.08 -24.87
CA ALA A 380 19.60 7.02 -25.66
C ALA A 380 19.87 8.46 -25.24
N TYR A 381 20.02 8.74 -23.95
CA TYR A 381 20.41 10.08 -23.46
C TYR A 381 21.84 10.46 -23.82
N ALA A 382 22.74 9.50 -23.85
CA ALA A 382 24.15 9.77 -24.17
C ALA A 382 24.39 10.01 -25.66
N PHE A 383 23.65 9.32 -26.56
CA PHE A 383 24.00 9.25 -27.97
C PHE A 383 22.90 9.66 -28.95
N TRP A 384 21.65 9.87 -28.49
CA TRP A 384 20.53 10.09 -29.42
C TRP A 384 19.69 11.34 -29.08
N LYS A 385 18.99 11.37 -27.94
CA LYS A 385 18.06 12.44 -27.55
C LYS A 385 18.29 12.89 -26.13
N THR A 386 18.19 14.19 -25.88
CA THR A 386 18.21 14.70 -24.51
C THR A 386 16.88 14.37 -23.78
N PRO A 387 16.86 14.35 -22.43
CA PRO A 387 15.64 14.09 -21.68
C PRO A 387 14.45 15.04 -22.02
N LYS A 388 14.74 16.26 -22.47
CA LYS A 388 13.71 17.25 -22.86
C LYS A 388 13.08 16.96 -24.23
N GLU A 389 13.80 16.26 -25.11
CA GLU A 389 13.38 15.95 -26.48
C GLU A 389 12.72 14.58 -26.61
N MET A 390 12.61 13.84 -25.48
CA MET A 390 11.95 12.54 -25.48
C MET A 390 10.46 12.69 -25.69
N ASP A 391 9.93 11.99 -26.69
CA ASP A 391 8.51 11.82 -26.97
C ASP A 391 7.99 10.50 -26.36
N PHE A 392 6.69 10.40 -26.23
CA PHE A 392 6.02 9.23 -25.66
C PHE A 392 6.37 7.92 -26.37
N VAL A 393 6.40 7.93 -27.71
CA VAL A 393 6.67 6.72 -28.51
C VAL A 393 8.11 6.22 -28.26
N THR A 394 9.07 7.14 -28.29
CA THR A 394 10.48 6.83 -28.00
C THR A 394 10.64 6.29 -26.57
N LEU A 395 10.02 6.93 -25.57
CA LEU A 395 10.10 6.48 -24.20
C LEU A 395 9.46 5.11 -24.01
N ALA A 396 8.30 4.86 -24.64
CA ALA A 396 7.63 3.56 -24.61
C ALA A 396 8.47 2.45 -25.28
N ALA A 397 9.12 2.75 -26.41
CA ALA A 397 10.02 1.83 -27.08
C ALA A 397 11.24 1.48 -26.23
N LEU A 398 11.83 2.49 -25.55
CA LEU A 398 12.95 2.29 -24.61
C LEU A 398 12.52 1.50 -23.38
N ALA A 399 11.31 1.73 -22.86
CA ALA A 399 10.75 0.93 -21.77
C ALA A 399 10.57 -0.54 -22.21
N ALA A 400 10.03 -0.78 -23.41
CA ALA A 400 9.91 -2.14 -23.96
C ALA A 400 11.29 -2.81 -24.11
N THR A 401 12.28 -2.10 -24.65
CA THR A 401 13.65 -2.60 -24.76
C THR A 401 14.25 -2.90 -23.38
N GLY A 402 14.00 -2.04 -22.40
CA GLY A 402 14.38 -2.26 -20.99
C GLY A 402 13.73 -3.51 -20.39
N CYS A 403 12.44 -3.75 -20.68
CA CYS A 403 11.75 -4.98 -20.26
C CYS A 403 12.37 -6.25 -20.90
N PHE A 404 12.77 -6.19 -22.17
CA PHE A 404 13.48 -7.30 -22.81
C PHE A 404 14.85 -7.54 -22.17
N ALA A 405 15.62 -6.48 -21.90
CA ALA A 405 16.90 -6.58 -21.21
C ALA A 405 16.76 -7.13 -19.78
N TRP A 406 15.74 -6.69 -19.05
CA TRP A 406 15.35 -7.23 -17.75
C TRP A 406 15.10 -8.74 -17.85
N LEU A 407 14.24 -9.17 -18.78
CA LEU A 407 13.87 -10.56 -18.95
C LEU A 407 15.12 -11.41 -19.29
N ALA A 408 15.95 -10.95 -20.22
CA ALA A 408 17.20 -11.62 -20.57
C ALA A 408 18.11 -11.79 -19.36
N THR A 409 18.23 -10.76 -18.51
CA THR A 409 19.07 -10.79 -17.30
C THR A 409 18.51 -11.74 -16.24
N ILE A 410 17.18 -11.80 -16.04
CA ILE A 410 16.54 -12.77 -15.14
C ILE A 410 16.90 -14.21 -15.54
N PHE A 411 16.88 -14.52 -16.84
CA PHE A 411 17.25 -15.86 -17.33
C PHE A 411 18.75 -16.12 -17.26
N ALA A 412 19.59 -15.15 -17.61
CA ALA A 412 21.05 -15.26 -17.61
C ALA A 412 21.64 -15.43 -16.19
N THR A 413 21.09 -14.71 -15.20
CA THR A 413 21.56 -14.75 -13.81
C THR A 413 20.95 -15.89 -12.99
N HIS A 414 20.09 -16.72 -13.59
CA HIS A 414 19.30 -17.70 -12.86
C HIS A 414 18.60 -17.11 -11.64
N HIS A 415 17.94 -15.96 -11.84
CA HIS A 415 17.22 -15.26 -10.76
C HIS A 415 16.12 -16.17 -10.20
N PRO A 416 15.87 -16.19 -8.87
CA PRO A 416 14.82 -17.02 -8.27
C PRO A 416 13.43 -16.83 -8.90
N VAL A 417 13.10 -15.62 -9.38
CA VAL A 417 11.81 -15.28 -10.03
C VAL A 417 11.64 -15.94 -11.41
N ARG A 418 12.68 -16.58 -11.96
CA ARG A 418 12.62 -17.21 -13.28
C ARG A 418 11.49 -18.25 -13.41
N GLN A 419 11.24 -19.02 -12.35
CA GLN A 419 10.21 -20.05 -12.38
C GLN A 419 8.81 -19.44 -12.49
N GLU A 420 8.53 -18.39 -11.71
CA GLU A 420 7.27 -17.66 -11.77
C GLU A 420 7.03 -17.05 -13.15
N VAL A 421 8.09 -16.51 -13.77
CA VAL A 421 7.99 -15.97 -15.14
C VAL A 421 7.64 -17.09 -16.14
N ILE A 422 8.26 -18.28 -16.02
CA ILE A 422 7.95 -19.42 -16.87
C ILE A 422 6.49 -19.87 -16.69
N GLU A 423 6.02 -19.99 -15.46
CA GLU A 423 4.65 -20.39 -15.15
C GLU A 423 3.62 -19.36 -15.69
N LEU A 424 3.90 -18.07 -15.54
CA LEU A 424 3.06 -17.01 -16.09
C LEU A 424 3.00 -17.06 -17.62
N LEU A 425 4.13 -17.29 -18.29
CA LEU A 425 4.19 -17.44 -19.75
C LEU A 425 3.47 -18.69 -20.21
N ALA A 426 3.57 -19.79 -19.47
CA ALA A 426 2.83 -21.02 -19.77
C ALA A 426 1.32 -20.83 -19.59
N ALA A 427 0.88 -20.17 -18.52
CA ALA A 427 -0.52 -19.84 -18.30
C ALA A 427 -1.09 -18.89 -19.36
N ALA A 428 -0.32 -17.87 -19.77
CA ALA A 428 -0.71 -16.97 -20.85
C ALA A 428 -0.85 -17.70 -22.20
N ARG A 429 0.05 -18.66 -22.49
CA ARG A 429 -0.07 -19.50 -23.69
C ARG A 429 -1.30 -20.42 -23.66
N ALA A 430 -1.63 -20.97 -22.51
CA ALA A 430 -2.81 -21.82 -22.33
C ALA A 430 -4.13 -21.04 -22.46
N ALA A 431 -4.12 -19.75 -22.11
CA ALA A 431 -5.27 -18.85 -22.23
C ALA A 431 -5.51 -18.32 -23.65
N LEU A 432 -4.54 -18.44 -24.56
CA LEU A 432 -4.74 -18.09 -25.98
C LEU A 432 -5.63 -19.12 -26.64
N PRO A 433 -6.71 -18.72 -27.38
CA PRO A 433 -7.57 -19.66 -28.09
C PRO A 433 -6.72 -20.45 -29.09
N ALA A 434 -6.84 -21.77 -29.02
CA ALA A 434 -6.17 -22.67 -29.99
C ALA A 434 -6.50 -22.22 -31.40
N GLN A 435 -5.50 -21.85 -32.19
CA GLN A 435 -5.70 -21.55 -33.60
C GLN A 435 -6.41 -22.74 -34.27
N PRO A 436 -7.51 -22.53 -34.99
CA PRO A 436 -8.16 -23.62 -35.71
C PRO A 436 -7.13 -24.24 -36.67
N ARG A 437 -6.82 -25.52 -36.44
CA ARG A 437 -6.01 -26.28 -37.40
C ARG A 437 -6.71 -26.23 -38.75
N LEU A 438 -6.16 -25.46 -39.68
CA LEU A 438 -6.53 -25.53 -41.07
C LEU A 438 -6.35 -27.00 -41.50
N ARG A 439 -7.44 -27.73 -41.59
CA ARG A 439 -7.46 -29.02 -42.24
C ARG A 439 -7.05 -28.77 -43.69
N ARG A 440 -5.82 -29.16 -44.04
CA ARG A 440 -5.45 -29.36 -45.45
C ARG A 440 -6.29 -30.53 -45.95
N GLY A 441 -7.26 -30.22 -46.81
CA GLY A 441 -7.92 -31.18 -47.66
C GLY A 441 -7.02 -31.53 -48.86
#